data_9b356acc012ef4f71bd9c8640cf2ff60
#
_entry.id   9b356acc012ef4f71bd9c8640cf2ff60
#
_cell.length_a   1.000
_cell.length_b   1.000
_cell.length_c   1.000
_cell.angle_alpha   90.00
_cell.angle_beta   90.00
_cell.angle_gamma   90.00
#
_symmetry.space_group_name_H-M   'P 1'
#
loop_
_entity.id
_entity.type
_entity.pdbx_description
1 polymer ?
#
loop_
_entity_poly.entity_id
_entity_poly.type
_entity_poly.pdbx_seq_one_letter_code
_entity_poly.pdbx_strand_id
1 'polypeptide(L)'
;FRFIGGSFGAASGEAFIAGAQRAIENNIPYIFFSCSGGQRMHESSIALMQMSRTALAVNEIKKKNIPFIVILTNPTTGGVTASWAMLGDILISEPKSVIGFAGRRVIQDTVRETLPDDFQTAEYVKDHGGIDLIVERQYLNTTIGTLLNVLLKKAEAKAKQESNVTVD
;
A
#
# COMPACT_ATOMS: atom_id res chain seq x y z
N PHE A 1 -15.36 4.69 0.79
CA PHE A 1 -15.49 4.82 2.25
C PHE A 1 -16.94 4.83 2.74
N ARG A 2 -17.89 5.20 1.87
CA ARG A 2 -19.34 5.21 2.20
C ARG A 2 -19.90 3.81 2.50
N PHE A 3 -19.26 2.75 2.00
CA PHE A 3 -19.68 1.39 2.27
C PHE A 3 -18.88 0.81 3.45
N ILE A 4 -19.51 0.75 4.61
CA ILE A 4 -18.96 0.17 5.86
C ILE A 4 -17.55 0.70 6.17
N GLY A 5 -17.33 2.04 6.06
CA GLY A 5 -16.04 2.67 6.32
C GLY A 5 -14.89 2.20 5.42
N GLY A 6 -15.17 1.70 4.21
CA GLY A 6 -14.15 1.10 3.34
C GLY A 6 -13.46 -0.11 3.95
N SER A 7 -14.10 -0.75 4.95
CA SER A 7 -13.47 -1.82 5.73
C SER A 7 -13.14 -3.04 4.88
N PHE A 8 -11.97 -3.61 5.16
CA PHE A 8 -11.36 -4.69 4.40
C PHE A 8 -11.76 -6.04 4.98
N GLY A 9 -12.40 -6.88 4.18
CA GLY A 9 -12.88 -8.20 4.56
C GLY A 9 -12.47 -9.28 3.58
N ALA A 10 -13.09 -10.47 3.66
CA ALA A 10 -12.75 -11.62 2.84
C ALA A 10 -12.80 -11.34 1.34
N ALA A 11 -13.88 -10.73 0.85
CA ALA A 11 -14.04 -10.41 -0.57
C ALA A 11 -12.95 -9.44 -1.07
N SER A 12 -12.60 -8.43 -0.26
CA SER A 12 -11.53 -7.49 -0.59
C SER A 12 -10.16 -8.18 -0.59
N GLY A 13 -9.94 -9.10 0.35
CA GLY A 13 -8.72 -9.91 0.42
C GLY A 13 -8.57 -10.81 -0.81
N GLU A 14 -9.63 -11.49 -1.22
CA GLU A 14 -9.63 -12.29 -2.46
C GLU A 14 -9.34 -11.43 -3.70
N ALA A 15 -9.99 -10.26 -3.81
CA ALA A 15 -9.76 -9.36 -4.93
C ALA A 15 -8.30 -8.87 -4.99
N PHE A 16 -7.71 -8.55 -3.83
CA PHE A 16 -6.29 -8.17 -3.72
C PHE A 16 -5.38 -9.32 -4.20
N ILE A 17 -5.61 -10.53 -3.71
CA ILE A 17 -4.80 -11.71 -4.04
C ILE A 17 -4.94 -12.07 -5.52
N ALA A 18 -6.15 -12.05 -6.06
CA ALA A 18 -6.41 -12.30 -7.48
C ALA A 18 -5.68 -11.28 -8.38
N GLY A 19 -5.69 -9.99 -7.99
CA GLY A 19 -4.94 -8.95 -8.67
C GLY A 19 -3.42 -9.18 -8.62
N ALA A 20 -2.91 -9.58 -7.45
CA ALA A 20 -1.50 -9.92 -7.25
C ALA A 20 -1.07 -11.11 -8.12
N GLN A 21 -1.86 -12.19 -8.15
CA GLN A 21 -1.63 -13.36 -8.99
C GLN A 21 -1.59 -12.98 -10.48
N ARG A 22 -2.55 -12.17 -10.92
CA ARG A 22 -2.60 -11.70 -12.30
C ARG A 22 -1.40 -10.84 -12.67
N ALA A 23 -0.91 -10.02 -11.75
CA ALA A 23 0.32 -9.24 -11.94
C ALA A 23 1.54 -10.17 -12.10
N ILE A 24 1.63 -11.22 -11.29
CA ILE A 24 2.69 -12.22 -11.35
C ILE A 24 2.66 -13.02 -12.67
N GLU A 25 1.47 -13.51 -13.05
CA GLU A 25 1.29 -14.32 -14.27
C GLU A 25 1.66 -13.55 -15.55
N ASN A 26 1.34 -12.26 -15.58
CA ASN A 26 1.59 -11.41 -16.75
C ASN A 26 2.87 -10.58 -16.65
N ASN A 27 3.64 -10.73 -15.56
CA ASN A 27 4.84 -9.94 -15.28
C ASN A 27 4.65 -8.44 -15.44
N ILE A 28 3.56 -7.90 -14.83
CA ILE A 28 3.19 -6.49 -14.89
C ILE A 28 3.18 -5.86 -13.50
N PRO A 29 3.46 -4.56 -13.37
CA PRO A 29 3.39 -3.84 -12.09
C PRO A 29 2.02 -3.98 -11.43
N TYR A 30 2.01 -4.05 -10.09
CA TYR A 30 0.79 -4.06 -9.31
C TYR A 30 0.61 -2.70 -8.64
N ILE A 31 -0.50 -2.02 -8.94
CA ILE A 31 -0.84 -0.73 -8.34
C ILE A 31 -2.13 -0.89 -7.58
N PHE A 32 -2.15 -0.46 -6.33
CA PHE A 32 -3.35 -0.57 -5.50
C PHE A 32 -3.68 0.76 -4.79
N PHE A 33 -4.93 1.17 -4.88
CA PHE A 33 -5.46 2.34 -4.19
C PHE A 33 -6.11 1.93 -2.88
N SER A 34 -5.71 2.54 -1.78
CA SER A 34 -6.25 2.30 -0.46
C SER A 34 -7.15 3.43 0.00
N CYS A 35 -8.36 3.09 0.43
CA CYS A 35 -9.27 4.00 1.14
C CYS A 35 -10.05 3.15 2.15
N SER A 36 -9.55 3.03 3.38
CA SER A 36 -10.08 2.06 4.34
C SER A 36 -9.92 2.49 5.79
N GLY A 37 -10.96 2.25 6.57
CA GLY A 37 -10.92 2.36 8.04
C GLY A 37 -10.28 1.16 8.74
N GLY A 38 -9.79 0.15 8.02
CA GLY A 38 -9.15 -1.03 8.59
C GLY A 38 -9.91 -2.34 8.31
N GLN A 39 -9.69 -3.35 9.14
CA GLN A 39 -10.33 -4.67 8.96
C GLN A 39 -11.82 -4.61 9.31
N ARG A 40 -12.62 -5.36 8.56
CA ARG A 40 -14.09 -5.39 8.73
C ARG A 40 -14.48 -6.18 9.97
N MET A 41 -14.88 -5.48 11.02
CA MET A 41 -15.25 -6.09 12.29
C MET A 41 -16.43 -7.09 12.16
N HIS A 42 -17.36 -6.84 11.26
CA HIS A 42 -18.52 -7.71 11.01
C HIS A 42 -18.12 -9.13 10.54
N GLU A 43 -16.96 -9.29 9.95
CA GLU A 43 -16.41 -10.58 9.51
C GLU A 43 -15.44 -11.20 10.53
N SER A 44 -15.27 -10.55 11.70
CA SER A 44 -14.48 -11.06 12.82
C SER A 44 -13.08 -11.56 12.39
N SER A 45 -12.68 -12.74 12.84
CA SER A 45 -11.38 -13.36 12.55
C SER A 45 -11.12 -13.59 11.06
N ILE A 46 -12.16 -13.76 10.24
CA ILE A 46 -12.00 -13.93 8.80
C ILE A 46 -11.39 -12.66 8.17
N ALA A 47 -11.84 -11.48 8.61
CA ALA A 47 -11.24 -10.22 8.16
C ALA A 47 -9.79 -10.07 8.66
N LEU A 48 -9.50 -10.45 9.90
CA LEU A 48 -8.13 -10.39 10.44
C LEU A 48 -7.17 -11.31 9.68
N MET A 49 -7.62 -12.50 9.27
CA MET A 49 -6.82 -13.42 8.48
C MET A 49 -6.43 -12.85 7.10
N GLN A 50 -7.16 -11.86 6.58
CA GLN A 50 -6.77 -11.21 5.32
C GLN A 50 -5.46 -10.43 5.44
N MET A 51 -5.08 -9.98 6.63
CA MET A 51 -3.80 -9.28 6.83
C MET A 51 -2.61 -10.18 6.46
N SER A 52 -2.56 -11.38 6.98
CA SER A 52 -1.50 -12.33 6.65
C SER A 52 -1.56 -12.81 5.21
N ARG A 53 -2.76 -13.08 4.69
CA ARG A 53 -2.96 -13.52 3.30
C ARG A 53 -2.46 -12.48 2.28
N THR A 54 -2.80 -11.22 2.48
CA THR A 54 -2.36 -10.14 1.60
C THR A 54 -0.86 -9.85 1.74
N ALA A 55 -0.30 -9.94 2.95
CA ALA A 55 1.14 -9.82 3.15
C ALA A 55 1.92 -10.93 2.43
N LEU A 56 1.41 -12.17 2.44
CA LEU A 56 1.98 -13.27 1.67
C LEU A 56 1.91 -13.00 0.16
N ALA A 57 0.80 -12.48 -0.34
CA ALA A 57 0.66 -12.12 -1.75
C ALA A 57 1.67 -11.04 -2.16
N VAL A 58 1.90 -10.03 -1.33
CA VAL A 58 2.94 -9.01 -1.55
C VAL A 58 4.34 -9.66 -1.58
N ASN A 59 4.62 -10.59 -0.68
CA ASN A 59 5.89 -11.30 -0.68
C ASN A 59 6.13 -12.07 -2.00
N GLU A 60 5.09 -12.72 -2.56
CA GLU A 60 5.19 -13.39 -3.86
C GLU A 60 5.44 -12.41 -5.02
N ILE A 61 4.80 -11.23 -5.01
CA ILE A 61 5.08 -10.14 -5.97
C ILE A 61 6.57 -9.75 -5.88
N LYS A 62 7.07 -9.52 -4.67
CA LYS A 62 8.46 -9.10 -4.42
C LYS A 62 9.48 -10.17 -4.87
N LYS A 63 9.22 -11.44 -4.62
CA LYS A 63 10.07 -12.55 -5.12
C LYS A 63 10.19 -12.57 -6.64
N LYS A 64 9.21 -12.07 -7.35
CA LYS A 64 9.23 -11.95 -8.81
C LYS A 64 9.81 -10.63 -9.32
N ASN A 65 10.30 -9.76 -8.43
CA ASN A 65 10.80 -8.42 -8.75
C ASN A 65 9.77 -7.54 -9.49
N ILE A 66 8.49 -7.77 -9.25
CA ILE A 66 7.41 -6.98 -9.83
C ILE A 66 7.18 -5.73 -8.96
N PRO A 67 7.21 -4.52 -9.53
CA PRO A 67 6.93 -3.30 -8.77
C PRO A 67 5.53 -3.30 -8.15
N PHE A 68 5.45 -3.06 -6.84
CA PHE A 68 4.21 -2.88 -6.12
C PHE A 68 4.10 -1.44 -5.61
N ILE A 69 3.19 -0.67 -6.17
CA ILE A 69 2.97 0.74 -5.81
C ILE A 69 1.64 0.86 -5.08
N VAL A 70 1.65 1.50 -3.92
CA VAL A 70 0.44 1.75 -3.13
C VAL A 70 0.14 3.23 -3.10
N ILE A 71 -1.11 3.58 -3.44
CA ILE A 71 -1.64 4.93 -3.31
C ILE A 71 -2.55 4.97 -2.08
N LEU A 72 -2.11 5.73 -1.08
CA LEU A 72 -2.79 5.90 0.20
C LEU A 72 -3.71 7.10 0.11
N THR A 73 -5.01 6.86 0.09
CA THR A 73 -6.01 7.93 0.07
C THR A 73 -6.68 8.09 1.43
N ASN A 74 -7.49 9.11 1.58
CA ASN A 74 -8.08 9.47 2.86
C ASN A 74 -9.38 8.68 3.16
N PRO A 75 -9.46 7.95 4.27
CA PRO A 75 -8.37 7.53 5.16
C PRO A 75 -7.75 6.18 4.73
N THR A 76 -6.55 5.90 5.22
CA THR A 76 -5.97 4.55 5.21
C THR A 76 -5.47 4.22 6.60
N THR A 77 -6.18 3.35 7.32
CA THR A 77 -5.96 3.13 8.76
C THR A 77 -6.10 1.67 9.17
N GLY A 78 -5.80 1.37 10.41
CA GLY A 78 -6.05 0.09 11.06
C GLY A 78 -5.24 -1.07 10.48
N GLY A 79 -5.86 -2.24 10.42
CA GLY A 79 -5.21 -3.45 9.89
C GLY A 79 -4.80 -3.38 8.42
N VAL A 80 -5.34 -2.43 7.65
CA VAL A 80 -4.91 -2.21 6.27
C VAL A 80 -3.51 -1.60 6.23
N THR A 81 -3.23 -0.57 7.03
CA THR A 81 -1.86 -0.04 7.19
C THR A 81 -0.93 -1.07 7.83
N ALA A 82 -1.41 -1.83 8.81
CA ALA A 82 -0.62 -2.87 9.46
C ALA A 82 -0.38 -4.12 8.60
N SER A 83 -0.78 -4.10 7.34
CA SER A 83 -0.56 -5.19 6.39
C SER A 83 -0.10 -4.67 5.02
N TRP A 84 -0.79 -5.00 3.96
CA TRP A 84 -0.36 -4.76 2.57
C TRP A 84 -0.14 -3.29 2.21
N ALA A 85 -0.87 -2.34 2.84
CA ALA A 85 -0.82 -0.95 2.41
C ALA A 85 0.54 -0.27 2.66
N MET A 86 1.27 -0.71 3.68
CA MET A 86 2.63 -0.21 3.99
C MET A 86 3.73 -1.15 3.49
N LEU A 87 3.42 -2.13 2.66
CA LEU A 87 4.38 -3.07 2.08
C LEU A 87 4.73 -2.75 0.62
N GLY A 88 4.24 -1.65 0.06
CA GLY A 88 4.61 -1.21 -1.29
C GLY A 88 6.10 -0.93 -1.43
N ASP A 89 6.61 -1.04 -2.64
CA ASP A 89 7.96 -0.60 -2.99
C ASP A 89 8.02 0.92 -3.09
N ILE A 90 6.89 1.55 -3.44
CA ILE A 90 6.69 2.99 -3.41
C ILE A 90 5.32 3.26 -2.79
N LEU A 91 5.31 4.14 -1.79
CA LEU A 91 4.12 4.59 -1.07
C LEU A 91 3.83 6.05 -1.42
N ILE A 92 2.72 6.26 -2.11
CA ILE A 92 2.28 7.60 -2.53
C ILE A 92 1.02 7.95 -1.75
N SER A 93 0.93 9.15 -1.21
CA SER A 93 -0.30 9.64 -0.59
C SER A 93 -0.85 10.87 -1.29
N GLU A 94 -2.16 11.06 -1.19
CA GLU A 94 -2.78 12.34 -1.47
C GLU A 94 -2.55 13.32 -0.31
N PRO A 95 -2.45 14.64 -0.57
CA PRO A 95 -2.30 15.64 0.48
C PRO A 95 -3.39 15.53 1.56
N LYS A 96 -3.02 15.75 2.82
CA LYS A 96 -3.91 15.75 3.99
C LYS A 96 -4.65 14.43 4.24
N SER A 97 -4.27 13.35 3.58
CA SER A 97 -4.84 12.03 3.86
C SER A 97 -4.48 11.57 5.26
N VAL A 98 -5.42 10.97 5.96
CA VAL A 98 -5.18 10.36 7.27
C VAL A 98 -4.62 8.96 7.08
N ILE A 99 -3.39 8.76 7.56
CA ILE A 99 -2.67 7.48 7.47
C ILE A 99 -2.20 7.10 8.87
N GLY A 100 -2.65 5.98 9.38
CA GLY A 100 -2.27 5.56 10.73
C GLY A 100 -2.82 4.18 11.08
N PHE A 101 -2.39 3.64 12.20
CA PHE A 101 -2.92 2.37 12.72
C PHE A 101 -4.13 2.61 13.62
N ALA A 102 -3.92 3.03 14.84
CA ALA A 102 -4.99 3.38 15.76
C ALA A 102 -5.50 4.80 15.46
N GLY A 103 -6.82 5.00 15.60
CA GLY A 103 -7.41 6.33 15.47
C GLY A 103 -6.86 7.29 16.51
N ARG A 104 -6.73 8.59 16.15
CA ARG A 104 -6.23 9.67 17.03
C ARG A 104 -6.87 9.65 18.41
N ARG A 105 -8.21 9.52 18.46
CA ARG A 105 -8.96 9.49 19.73
C ARG A 105 -8.54 8.33 20.63
N VAL A 106 -8.39 7.13 20.02
CA VAL A 106 -7.99 5.93 20.77
C VAL A 106 -6.60 6.11 21.37
N ILE A 107 -5.67 6.70 20.63
CA ILE A 107 -4.32 6.97 21.12
C ILE A 107 -4.36 7.97 22.27
N GLN A 108 -5.06 9.09 22.11
CA GLN A 108 -5.19 10.12 23.15
C GLN A 108 -5.80 9.56 24.45
N ASP A 109 -6.87 8.77 24.34
CA ASP A 109 -7.54 8.18 25.49
C ASP A 109 -6.66 7.12 26.20
N THR A 110 -5.81 6.43 25.44
CA THR A 110 -4.95 5.35 25.97
C THR A 110 -3.66 5.89 26.58
N VAL A 111 -2.97 6.77 25.87
CA VAL A 111 -1.65 7.31 26.27
C VAL A 111 -1.82 8.54 27.16
N ARG A 112 -2.97 9.19 27.13
CA ARG A 112 -3.29 10.44 27.86
C ARG A 112 -2.37 11.60 27.51
N GLU A 113 -1.90 11.64 26.26
CA GLU A 113 -1.07 12.73 25.75
C GLU A 113 -1.82 13.54 24.70
N THR A 114 -1.47 14.81 24.58
CA THR A 114 -1.97 15.68 23.52
C THR A 114 -1.17 15.43 22.26
N LEU A 115 -1.84 14.96 21.22
CA LEU A 115 -1.21 14.72 19.92
C LEU A 115 -1.12 16.01 19.09
N PRO A 116 -0.07 16.20 18.28
CA PRO A 116 0.02 17.31 17.35
C PRO A 116 -1.23 17.44 16.45
N ASP A 117 -1.52 18.64 15.98
CA ASP A 117 -2.74 18.86 15.16
C ASP A 117 -2.69 18.15 13.81
N ASP A 118 -1.50 18.01 13.25
CA ASP A 118 -1.21 17.32 11.99
C ASP A 118 -0.91 15.83 12.15
N PHE A 119 -1.01 15.28 13.38
CA PHE A 119 -0.72 13.87 13.65
C PHE A 119 -1.50 12.93 12.72
N GLN A 120 -0.81 11.99 12.10
CA GLN A 120 -1.33 11.04 11.10
C GLN A 120 -1.77 11.67 9.76
N THR A 121 -1.50 12.93 9.49
CA THR A 121 -1.64 13.45 8.12
C THR A 121 -0.56 12.87 7.21
N ALA A 122 -0.80 12.89 5.91
CA ALA A 122 0.19 12.45 4.92
C ALA A 122 1.53 13.20 5.08
N GLU A 123 1.47 14.51 5.36
CA GLU A 123 2.61 15.37 5.60
C GLU A 123 3.41 14.89 6.82
N TYR A 124 2.72 14.71 7.94
CA TYR A 124 3.31 14.20 9.17
C TYR A 124 4.00 12.84 8.95
N VAL A 125 3.29 11.91 8.30
CA VAL A 125 3.81 10.55 8.05
C VAL A 125 5.00 10.58 7.10
N LYS A 126 5.02 11.47 6.10
CA LYS A 126 6.16 11.67 5.21
C LYS A 126 7.38 12.21 5.95
N ASP A 127 7.20 13.23 6.78
CA ASP A 127 8.30 13.83 7.55
C ASP A 127 8.95 12.84 8.53
N HIS A 128 8.18 11.83 8.95
CA HIS A 128 8.67 10.71 9.77
C HIS A 128 9.12 9.49 8.95
N GLY A 129 9.22 9.61 7.62
CA GLY A 129 9.74 8.56 6.74
C GLY A 129 8.78 7.39 6.48
N GLY A 130 7.49 7.54 6.80
CA GLY A 130 6.50 6.48 6.61
C GLY A 130 5.97 6.33 5.19
N ILE A 131 6.10 7.37 4.35
CA ILE A 131 5.72 7.34 2.93
C ILE A 131 6.75 8.09 2.08
N ASP A 132 6.78 7.79 0.78
CA ASP A 132 7.78 8.34 -0.14
C ASP A 132 7.37 9.67 -0.76
N LEU A 133 6.13 9.77 -1.24
CA LEU A 133 5.64 10.90 -2.00
C LEU A 133 4.25 11.35 -1.55
N ILE A 134 4.03 12.67 -1.63
CA ILE A 134 2.69 13.26 -1.56
C ILE A 134 2.40 13.86 -2.93
N VAL A 135 1.30 13.43 -3.56
CA VAL A 135 0.94 13.81 -4.92
C VAL A 135 -0.56 14.11 -4.98
N GLU A 136 -0.91 15.27 -5.52
CA GLU A 136 -2.31 15.61 -5.78
C GLU A 136 -2.92 14.64 -6.81
N ARG A 137 -4.19 14.31 -6.65
CA ARG A 137 -4.92 13.34 -7.49
C ARG A 137 -4.76 13.58 -8.98
N GLN A 138 -4.79 14.82 -9.41
CA GLN A 138 -4.66 15.21 -10.82
C GLN A 138 -3.30 14.85 -11.42
N TYR A 139 -2.25 14.74 -10.61
CA TYR A 139 -0.88 14.42 -11.06
C TYR A 139 -0.50 12.96 -10.85
N LEU A 140 -1.36 12.14 -10.20
CA LEU A 140 -1.05 10.74 -9.90
C LEU A 140 -0.73 9.95 -11.17
N ASN A 141 -1.51 10.11 -12.23
CA ASN A 141 -1.31 9.38 -13.48
C ASN A 141 0.09 9.65 -14.08
N THR A 142 0.48 10.92 -14.18
CA THR A 142 1.78 11.32 -14.71
C THR A 142 2.92 10.82 -13.81
N THR A 143 2.78 10.97 -12.50
CA THR A 143 3.78 10.52 -11.52
C THR A 143 3.97 9.00 -11.57
N ILE A 144 2.89 8.24 -11.55
CA ILE A 144 2.94 6.78 -11.63
C ILE A 144 3.59 6.33 -12.95
N GLY A 145 3.21 6.96 -14.07
CA GLY A 145 3.81 6.66 -15.37
C GLY A 145 5.32 6.91 -15.39
N THR A 146 5.78 7.99 -14.79
CA THR A 146 7.21 8.31 -14.67
C THR A 146 7.95 7.26 -13.83
N LEU A 147 7.38 6.90 -12.66
CA LEU A 147 7.96 5.88 -11.78
C LEU A 147 8.04 4.52 -12.45
N LEU A 148 6.99 4.10 -13.13
CA LEU A 148 6.97 2.84 -13.87
C LEU A 148 8.01 2.81 -14.98
N ASN A 149 8.18 3.90 -15.72
CA ASN A 149 9.21 4.00 -16.76
C ASN A 149 10.63 3.80 -16.20
N VAL A 150 10.90 4.33 -15.00
CA VAL A 150 12.20 4.15 -14.33
C VAL A 150 12.37 2.72 -13.84
N LEU A 151 11.36 2.18 -13.16
CA LEU A 151 11.42 0.85 -12.55
C LEU A 151 11.52 -0.26 -13.60
N LEU A 152 10.73 -0.19 -14.68
CA LEU A 152 10.72 -1.21 -15.72
C LEU A 152 11.98 -1.18 -16.59
N LYS A 153 12.50 0.01 -16.95
CA LYS A 153 13.77 0.14 -17.66
C LYS A 153 14.94 -0.44 -16.86
N LYS A 154 14.95 -0.23 -15.54
CA LYS A 154 15.98 -0.80 -14.66
C LYS A 154 15.89 -2.33 -14.58
N ALA A 155 14.69 -2.89 -14.59
CA ALA A 155 14.47 -4.33 -14.61
C ALA A 155 14.96 -4.97 -15.92
N GLU A 156 14.67 -4.36 -17.08
CA GLU A 156 15.16 -4.82 -18.39
C GLU A 156 16.69 -4.76 -18.49
N ALA A 157 17.32 -3.71 -17.99
CA ALA A 157 18.76 -3.56 -17.98
C ALA A 157 19.44 -4.66 -17.12
N LYS A 158 18.86 -4.95 -15.97
CA LYS A 158 19.36 -6.01 -15.07
C LYS A 158 19.21 -7.40 -15.70
N ALA A 159 18.07 -7.70 -16.30
CA ALA A 159 17.85 -8.98 -17.00
C ALA A 159 18.83 -9.19 -18.17
N LYS A 160 19.16 -8.13 -18.92
CA LYS A 160 20.18 -8.18 -19.98
C LYS A 160 21.58 -8.41 -19.45
N GLN A 161 21.94 -7.89 -18.30
CA GLN A 161 23.25 -8.15 -17.68
C GLN A 161 23.36 -9.60 -17.19
N GLU A 162 22.33 -10.13 -16.56
CA GLU A 162 22.30 -11.52 -16.07
C GLU A 162 22.36 -12.54 -17.23
N SER A 163 21.72 -12.27 -18.37
CA SER A 163 21.76 -13.12 -19.54
C SER A 163 23.13 -13.13 -20.24
N ASN A 164 23.92 -12.07 -20.13
CA ASN A 164 25.27 -12.00 -20.72
C ASN A 164 26.35 -12.67 -19.84
N VAL A 165 26.10 -12.88 -18.57
CA VAL A 165 27.04 -13.54 -17.63
C VAL A 165 26.91 -15.07 -17.68
N THR A 166 25.86 -15.62 -18.25
CA THR A 166 25.62 -17.08 -18.36
C THR A 166 26.10 -17.69 -19.65
N VAL A 167 26.87 -16.98 -20.50
CA VAL A 167 27.34 -17.45 -21.82
C VAL A 167 28.85 -17.68 -21.84
N ASP A 168 29.53 -17.56 -20.72
CA ASP A 168 30.96 -17.91 -20.51
C ASP A 168 31.04 -19.15 -19.60
#